data_0fe4ee4c139d7365e207fadd570e2725
#
_entry.id   0fe4ee4c139d7365e207fadd570e2725
#
_cell.length_a   1.000
_cell.length_b   1.000
_cell.length_c   1.000
_cell.angle_alpha   90.00
_cell.angle_beta   90.00
_cell.angle_gamma   90.00
#
_symmetry.space_group_name_H-M   'P 1'
#
loop_
_entity.id
_entity.type
_entity.pdbx_description
1 polymer ?
#
loop_
_entity_poly.entity_id
_entity_poly.type
_entity_poly.pdbx_seq_one_letter_code
_entity_poly.pdbx_strand_id
1 'polypeptide(L)'
;MNVLVTGATGFIGRHLIERLTSENVHVRALALPSEETASLDRPGVEIVRGDVLDNQSLQRAASNCQWIFHLAARTESSGPSRKDLEEVNVQGTANVAQAAVVAGVERLVFCSSGALYGRDIRNRAINEMTKPIPDSPYGRSKFMAERILLTRHQHDRLSVVLARTSAVLGPGAMSWLNLFRTVAKGQFRLIGDGQNYHHVADIKDIVEGLILCASVKGIEGQTYILAGEQPVCLRGLVQTIADEVGAPRLPANLPAGPFRLYETASRRLFACTGYRLPRADRIDLYLGDRAFDLSQSSRVLGYRPTVGTKEAVHRTAAWFKNHGYLERAGKAIP
;
A
#
# COMPACT_ATOMS: atom_id res chain seq x y z
N MET A 1 -6.72 20.08 16.12
CA MET A 1 -5.50 19.31 15.85
C MET A 1 -5.16 19.47 14.38
N ASN A 2 -3.89 19.74 14.05
CA ASN A 2 -3.39 19.86 12.68
C ASN A 2 -2.58 18.62 12.31
N VAL A 3 -2.83 18.09 11.14
CA VAL A 3 -2.19 16.86 10.65
C VAL A 3 -1.64 17.09 9.25
N LEU A 4 -0.39 16.70 9.01
CA LEU A 4 0.17 16.68 7.65
C LEU A 4 0.00 15.30 7.03
N VAL A 5 -0.52 15.27 5.80
CA VAL A 5 -0.58 14.06 4.98
C VAL A 5 0.26 14.28 3.72
N THR A 6 1.37 13.54 3.57
CA THR A 6 2.11 13.47 2.31
C THR A 6 1.56 12.34 1.45
N GLY A 7 1.61 12.45 0.13
CA GLY A 7 0.91 11.52 -0.77
C GLY A 7 -0.62 11.66 -0.68
N ALA A 8 -1.07 12.86 -0.38
CA ALA A 8 -2.47 13.21 -0.15
C ALA A 8 -3.39 12.90 -1.35
N THR A 9 -2.90 13.08 -2.57
CA THR A 9 -3.61 12.81 -3.83
C THR A 9 -3.70 11.31 -4.17
N GLY A 10 -2.90 10.49 -3.47
CA GLY A 10 -2.85 9.03 -3.66
C GLY A 10 -4.10 8.31 -3.16
N PHE A 11 -4.19 7.01 -3.46
CA PHE A 11 -5.32 6.16 -3.10
C PHE A 11 -5.59 6.15 -1.59
N ILE A 12 -4.59 5.82 -0.76
CA ILE A 12 -4.74 5.77 0.69
C ILE A 12 -4.91 7.19 1.26
N GLY A 13 -4.16 8.17 0.72
CA GLY A 13 -4.17 9.56 1.20
C GLY A 13 -5.55 10.19 1.16
N ARG A 14 -6.27 10.05 0.04
CA ARG A 14 -7.62 10.60 -0.10
C ARG A 14 -8.60 10.04 0.92
N HIS A 15 -8.60 8.73 1.14
CA HIS A 15 -9.47 8.10 2.12
C HIS A 15 -9.10 8.45 3.56
N LEU A 16 -7.79 8.57 3.85
CA LEU A 16 -7.34 9.02 5.17
C LEU A 16 -7.78 10.47 5.44
N ILE A 17 -7.63 11.37 4.46
CA ILE A 17 -8.07 12.76 4.59
C ILE A 17 -9.59 12.84 4.82
N GLU A 18 -10.37 12.09 4.04
CA GLU A 18 -11.81 12.00 4.22
C GLU A 18 -12.20 11.57 5.64
N ARG A 19 -11.53 10.55 6.15
CA ARG A 19 -11.79 10.02 7.50
C ARG A 19 -11.37 11.00 8.60
N LEU A 20 -10.21 11.64 8.47
CA LEU A 20 -9.72 12.64 9.44
C LEU A 20 -10.63 13.87 9.48
N THR A 21 -11.05 14.39 8.33
CA THR A 21 -11.92 15.56 8.27
C THR A 21 -13.34 15.28 8.80
N SER A 22 -13.84 14.04 8.71
CA SER A 22 -15.11 13.65 9.31
C SER A 22 -15.10 13.73 10.85
N GLU A 23 -13.91 13.74 11.47
CA GLU A 23 -13.71 13.97 12.91
C GLU A 23 -13.25 15.40 13.25
N ASN A 24 -13.46 16.35 12.34
CA ASN A 24 -13.07 17.75 12.51
C ASN A 24 -11.56 17.97 12.73
N VAL A 25 -10.71 17.04 12.21
CA VAL A 25 -9.26 17.21 12.17
C VAL A 25 -8.91 18.12 11.00
N HIS A 26 -8.10 19.15 11.25
CA HIS A 26 -7.59 20.02 10.19
C HIS A 26 -6.39 19.33 9.49
N VAL A 27 -6.51 19.12 8.18
CA VAL A 27 -5.52 18.38 7.40
C VAL A 27 -4.79 19.31 6.42
N ARG A 28 -3.47 19.34 6.51
CA ARG A 28 -2.61 19.85 5.48
C ARG A 28 -2.26 18.72 4.50
N ALA A 29 -2.75 18.85 3.28
CA ALA A 29 -2.54 17.90 2.21
C ALA A 29 -1.37 18.34 1.34
N LEU A 30 -0.20 17.68 1.49
CA LEU A 30 0.96 17.97 0.62
C LEU A 30 0.72 17.34 -0.74
N ALA A 31 0.70 18.17 -1.77
CA ALA A 31 0.52 17.76 -3.17
C ALA A 31 1.59 18.41 -4.06
N LEU A 32 2.08 17.67 -5.05
CA LEU A 32 2.99 18.23 -6.05
C LEU A 32 2.31 19.39 -6.81
N PRO A 33 3.08 20.38 -7.30
CA PRO A 33 2.51 21.47 -8.11
C PRO A 33 1.70 20.99 -9.31
N SER A 34 2.08 19.84 -9.91
CA SER A 34 1.43 19.24 -11.08
C SER A 34 0.26 18.32 -10.78
N GLU A 35 -0.01 18.01 -9.49
CA GLU A 35 -1.08 17.08 -9.13
C GLU A 35 -2.44 17.77 -9.07
N GLU A 36 -3.46 17.07 -9.60
CA GLU A 36 -4.86 17.46 -9.45
C GLU A 36 -5.32 17.29 -8.01
N THR A 37 -5.92 18.34 -7.44
CA THR A 37 -6.35 18.37 -6.03
C THR A 37 -7.84 18.56 -5.85
N ALA A 38 -8.63 18.63 -6.92
CA ALA A 38 -10.08 18.80 -6.83
C ALA A 38 -10.77 17.76 -5.95
N SER A 39 -10.26 16.53 -5.90
CA SER A 39 -10.78 15.46 -5.03
C SER A 39 -10.52 15.69 -3.52
N LEU A 40 -9.65 16.65 -3.18
CA LEU A 40 -9.31 17.02 -1.81
C LEU A 40 -10.02 18.29 -1.36
N ASP A 41 -10.76 18.96 -2.25
CA ASP A 41 -11.50 20.20 -1.95
C ASP A 41 -12.70 19.89 -1.05
N ARG A 42 -12.48 20.09 0.25
CA ARG A 42 -13.48 19.91 1.30
C ARG A 42 -13.15 20.73 2.55
N PRO A 43 -14.13 21.05 3.39
CA PRO A 43 -13.89 21.73 4.66
C PRO A 43 -12.87 21.00 5.52
N GLY A 44 -11.96 21.75 6.14
CA GLY A 44 -10.92 21.20 7.01
C GLY A 44 -9.64 20.75 6.27
N VAL A 45 -9.55 20.91 4.94
CA VAL A 45 -8.35 20.59 4.17
C VAL A 45 -7.68 21.86 3.65
N GLU A 46 -6.40 22.02 3.98
CA GLU A 46 -5.51 23.02 3.43
C GLU A 46 -4.57 22.33 2.41
N ILE A 47 -4.63 22.73 1.14
CA ILE A 47 -3.71 22.23 0.11
C ILE A 47 -2.37 22.97 0.22
N VAL A 48 -1.31 22.24 0.53
CA VAL A 48 0.06 22.76 0.54
C VAL A 48 0.79 22.24 -0.70
N ARG A 49 1.17 23.15 -1.60
CA ARG A 49 1.99 22.78 -2.78
C ARG A 49 3.43 22.60 -2.38
N GLY A 50 3.99 21.41 -2.66
CA GLY A 50 5.36 21.06 -2.30
C GLY A 50 5.75 19.66 -2.74
N ASP A 51 7.00 19.31 -2.49
CA ASP A 51 7.58 18.00 -2.82
C ASP A 51 8.30 17.44 -1.58
N VAL A 52 8.25 16.13 -1.37
CA VAL A 52 9.03 15.45 -0.32
C VAL A 52 10.53 15.56 -0.55
N LEU A 53 10.97 15.95 -1.74
CA LEU A 53 12.35 16.25 -2.07
C LEU A 53 12.74 17.70 -1.78
N ASP A 54 11.78 18.59 -1.50
CA ASP A 54 12.03 19.98 -1.14
C ASP A 54 11.86 20.21 0.36
N ASN A 55 12.99 20.33 1.06
CA ASN A 55 13.03 20.54 2.51
C ASN A 55 12.30 21.81 2.96
N GLN A 56 12.32 22.88 2.17
CA GLN A 56 11.65 24.14 2.55
C GLN A 56 10.12 23.97 2.51
N SER A 57 9.60 23.33 1.47
CA SER A 57 8.17 23.04 1.39
C SER A 57 7.71 22.12 2.50
N LEU A 58 8.49 21.10 2.87
CA LEU A 58 8.20 20.20 3.98
C LEU A 58 8.19 20.91 5.33
N GLN A 59 9.16 21.77 5.62
CA GLN A 59 9.19 22.54 6.87
C GLN A 59 7.96 23.43 7.01
N ARG A 60 7.57 24.15 5.94
CA ARG A 60 6.33 24.94 5.95
C ARG A 60 5.10 24.05 6.18
N ALA A 61 5.03 22.91 5.48
CA ALA A 61 3.89 22.00 5.59
C ALA A 61 3.77 21.37 7.00
N ALA A 62 4.89 21.00 7.62
CA ALA A 62 4.93 20.34 8.93
C ALA A 62 4.77 21.31 10.12
N SER A 63 4.96 22.62 9.91
CA SER A 63 4.89 23.62 10.99
C SER A 63 3.53 23.56 11.72
N ASN A 64 3.58 23.51 13.06
CA ASN A 64 2.39 23.42 13.93
C ASN A 64 1.49 22.20 13.67
N CYS A 65 2.02 21.13 13.06
CA CYS A 65 1.32 19.85 12.96
C CYS A 65 1.65 18.96 14.17
N GLN A 66 0.63 18.31 14.73
CA GLN A 66 0.79 17.32 15.78
C GLN A 66 1.20 15.97 15.19
N TRP A 67 0.57 15.56 14.08
CA TRP A 67 0.87 14.30 13.43
C TRP A 67 1.28 14.48 11.97
N ILE A 68 2.11 13.56 11.51
CA ILE A 68 2.43 13.41 10.09
C ILE A 68 2.09 11.99 9.67
N PHE A 69 1.26 11.84 8.63
CA PHE A 69 1.09 10.59 7.90
C PHE A 69 1.92 10.66 6.62
N HIS A 70 2.98 9.88 6.58
CA HIS A 70 3.87 9.82 5.41
C HIS A 70 3.45 8.68 4.49
N LEU A 71 2.64 9.02 3.47
CA LEU A 71 2.11 8.09 2.48
C LEU A 71 2.74 8.29 1.09
N ALA A 72 3.48 9.38 0.88
CA ALA A 72 4.14 9.66 -0.39
C ALA A 72 5.13 8.55 -0.74
N ALA A 73 4.96 7.94 -1.90
CA ALA A 73 5.87 6.93 -2.44
C ALA A 73 5.64 6.74 -3.93
N ARG A 74 6.68 6.41 -4.66
CA ARG A 74 6.59 5.80 -5.98
C ARG A 74 6.40 4.29 -5.82
N THR A 75 5.56 3.70 -6.68
CA THR A 75 5.30 2.25 -6.70
C THR A 75 5.72 1.65 -8.04
N GLU A 76 5.95 0.35 -8.10
CA GLU A 76 6.34 -0.34 -9.34
C GLU A 76 5.29 -0.21 -10.47
N SER A 77 4.02 0.01 -10.13
CA SER A 77 2.92 0.12 -11.09
C SER A 77 3.02 1.34 -12.02
N SER A 78 3.73 2.39 -11.61
CA SER A 78 3.95 3.60 -12.41
C SER A 78 5.21 3.53 -13.29
N GLY A 79 5.93 2.39 -13.30
CA GLY A 79 7.14 2.18 -14.09
C GLY A 79 8.32 3.05 -13.72
N PRO A 80 8.56 3.40 -12.43
CA PRO A 80 9.66 4.26 -12.02
C PRO A 80 11.00 3.57 -12.25
N SER A 81 12.02 4.36 -12.53
CA SER A 81 13.38 3.86 -12.48
C SER A 81 13.77 3.51 -11.02
N ARG A 82 14.82 2.71 -10.86
CA ARG A 82 15.37 2.46 -9.52
C ARG A 82 15.78 3.77 -8.83
N LYS A 83 16.31 4.72 -9.59
CA LYS A 83 16.69 6.04 -9.10
C LYS A 83 15.49 6.80 -8.55
N ASP A 84 14.36 6.82 -9.26
CA ASP A 84 13.13 7.48 -8.80
C ASP A 84 12.61 6.88 -7.49
N LEU A 85 12.72 5.54 -7.32
CA LEU A 85 12.36 4.86 -6.09
C LEU A 85 13.28 5.23 -4.92
N GLU A 86 14.58 5.33 -5.16
CA GLU A 86 15.56 5.72 -4.15
C GLU A 86 15.39 7.21 -3.77
N GLU A 87 15.22 8.09 -4.73
CA GLU A 87 15.02 9.51 -4.47
C GLU A 87 13.72 9.76 -3.68
N VAL A 88 12.58 9.33 -4.18
CA VAL A 88 11.30 9.66 -3.55
C VAL A 88 11.07 8.86 -2.26
N ASN A 89 11.29 7.54 -2.30
CA ASN A 89 10.92 6.68 -1.18
C ASN A 89 11.96 6.70 -0.05
N VAL A 90 13.23 6.93 -0.36
CA VAL A 90 14.30 6.91 0.64
C VAL A 90 14.71 8.32 1.03
N GLN A 91 15.16 9.15 0.07
CA GLN A 91 15.57 10.52 0.38
C GLN A 91 14.37 11.37 0.81
N GLY A 92 13.21 11.23 0.13
CA GLY A 92 11.97 11.90 0.53
C GLY A 92 11.56 11.55 1.96
N THR A 93 11.67 10.28 2.37
CA THR A 93 11.41 9.86 3.75
C THR A 93 12.40 10.48 4.74
N ALA A 94 13.68 10.58 4.38
CA ALA A 94 14.69 11.24 5.22
C ALA A 94 14.36 12.73 5.43
N ASN A 95 13.92 13.41 4.38
CA ASN A 95 13.51 14.80 4.43
C ASN A 95 12.26 15.01 5.30
N VAL A 96 11.25 14.14 5.15
CA VAL A 96 10.04 14.17 6.00
C VAL A 96 10.39 13.93 7.47
N ALA A 97 11.29 12.97 7.77
CA ALA A 97 11.76 12.74 9.13
C ALA A 97 12.48 13.98 9.70
N GLN A 98 13.32 14.65 8.91
CA GLN A 98 13.98 15.89 9.33
C GLN A 98 12.97 17.00 9.60
N ALA A 99 11.98 17.19 8.72
CA ALA A 99 10.93 18.18 8.92
C ALA A 99 10.08 17.87 10.17
N ALA A 100 9.81 16.59 10.44
CA ALA A 100 9.10 16.14 11.64
C ALA A 100 9.87 16.46 12.93
N VAL A 101 11.19 16.25 12.95
CA VAL A 101 12.06 16.60 14.08
C VAL A 101 12.07 18.11 14.31
N VAL A 102 12.28 18.91 13.25
CA VAL A 102 12.31 20.38 13.35
C VAL A 102 10.97 20.96 13.82
N ALA A 103 9.87 20.40 13.35
CA ALA A 103 8.51 20.83 13.73
C ALA A 103 8.10 20.34 15.14
N GLY A 104 8.84 19.41 15.73
CA GLY A 104 8.51 18.83 17.05
C GLY A 104 7.19 18.06 17.02
N VAL A 105 6.90 17.29 15.95
CA VAL A 105 5.63 16.56 15.85
C VAL A 105 5.50 15.50 16.91
N GLU A 106 4.31 15.29 17.42
CA GLU A 106 4.02 14.28 18.45
C GLU A 106 4.10 12.85 17.89
N ARG A 107 3.80 12.66 16.59
CA ARG A 107 3.81 11.35 15.94
C ARG A 107 4.03 11.45 14.43
N LEU A 108 4.92 10.60 13.91
CA LEU A 108 5.07 10.31 12.49
C LEU A 108 4.65 8.87 12.22
N VAL A 109 3.60 8.67 11.44
CA VAL A 109 3.16 7.36 10.96
C VAL A 109 3.67 7.17 9.54
N PHE A 110 4.48 6.14 9.33
CA PHE A 110 4.99 5.79 8.02
C PHE A 110 4.20 4.64 7.42
N CYS A 111 3.55 4.88 6.30
CA CYS A 111 2.92 3.82 5.52
C CYS A 111 3.98 3.02 4.76
N SER A 112 4.41 1.94 5.37
CA SER A 112 5.30 0.94 4.80
C SER A 112 4.50 -0.10 3.99
N SER A 113 5.09 -1.24 3.67
CA SER A 113 4.46 -2.26 2.83
C SER A 113 4.91 -3.66 3.21
N GLY A 114 4.02 -4.63 3.12
CA GLY A 114 4.37 -6.06 3.19
C GLY A 114 5.30 -6.53 2.07
N ALA A 115 5.52 -5.73 1.03
CA ALA A 115 6.46 -6.06 -0.05
C ALA A 115 7.92 -6.21 0.43
N LEU A 116 8.27 -5.59 1.56
CA LEU A 116 9.62 -5.69 2.13
C LEU A 116 9.99 -7.09 2.67
N TYR A 117 8.98 -7.94 2.93
CA TYR A 117 9.24 -9.32 3.36
C TYR A 117 9.69 -10.24 2.22
N GLY A 118 9.54 -9.80 0.95
CA GLY A 118 9.76 -10.66 -0.21
C GLY A 118 8.69 -11.73 -0.34
N ARG A 119 9.02 -12.86 -0.98
CA ARG A 119 8.04 -13.88 -1.40
C ARG A 119 8.37 -15.31 -1.01
N ASP A 120 9.46 -15.54 -0.35
CA ASP A 120 9.94 -16.91 -0.05
C ASP A 120 9.45 -17.41 1.33
N ILE A 121 8.34 -16.89 1.81
CA ILE A 121 7.77 -17.27 3.10
C ILE A 121 6.66 -18.30 2.87
N ARG A 122 7.07 -19.49 2.44
CA ARG A 122 6.16 -20.62 2.26
C ARG A 122 5.71 -21.16 3.61
N ASN A 123 4.39 -21.37 3.77
CA ASN A 123 3.76 -22.05 4.89
C ASN A 123 3.92 -21.40 6.28
N ARG A 124 4.24 -20.09 6.37
CA ARG A 124 4.28 -19.38 7.65
C ARG A 124 3.56 -18.04 7.52
N ALA A 125 2.73 -17.72 8.50
CA ALA A 125 2.20 -16.37 8.62
C ALA A 125 3.34 -15.40 8.94
N ILE A 126 3.41 -14.31 8.21
CA ILE A 126 4.37 -13.23 8.40
C ILE A 126 3.91 -12.40 9.58
N ASN A 127 4.78 -12.14 10.53
CA ASN A 127 4.53 -11.19 11.63
C ASN A 127 5.62 -10.11 11.67
N GLU A 128 5.51 -9.19 12.61
CA GLU A 128 6.41 -8.06 12.75
C GLU A 128 7.86 -8.47 13.06
N MET A 129 8.06 -9.64 13.70
CA MET A 129 9.37 -10.22 14.01
C MET A 129 10.01 -10.94 12.82
N THR A 130 9.24 -11.21 11.77
CA THR A 130 9.76 -11.85 10.57
C THR A 130 10.78 -10.93 9.90
N LYS A 131 11.99 -11.44 9.66
CA LYS A 131 13.07 -10.66 9.04
C LYS A 131 12.69 -10.24 7.63
N PRO A 132 12.74 -8.94 7.31
CA PRO A 132 12.56 -8.44 5.94
C PRO A 132 13.64 -8.97 5.00
N ILE A 133 13.21 -9.50 3.84
CA ILE A 133 14.09 -9.97 2.76
C ILE A 133 13.53 -9.43 1.44
N PRO A 134 13.69 -8.11 1.19
CA PRO A 134 13.10 -7.50 0.00
C PRO A 134 13.73 -8.03 -1.28
N ASP A 135 12.90 -8.52 -2.17
CA ASP A 135 13.24 -9.12 -3.45
C ASP A 135 12.81 -8.28 -4.65
N SER A 136 12.36 -7.05 -4.41
CA SER A 136 12.01 -6.07 -5.44
C SER A 136 12.62 -4.69 -5.14
N PRO A 137 12.81 -3.83 -6.16
CA PRO A 137 13.30 -2.46 -5.95
C PRO A 137 12.40 -1.65 -5.01
N TYR A 138 11.09 -1.77 -5.15
CA TYR A 138 10.12 -1.12 -4.26
C TYR A 138 10.22 -1.63 -2.82
N GLY A 139 10.19 -2.95 -2.63
CA GLY A 139 10.36 -3.54 -1.29
C GLY A 139 11.65 -3.09 -0.61
N ARG A 140 12.75 -3.03 -1.38
CA ARG A 140 14.06 -2.52 -0.90
C ARG A 140 13.97 -1.04 -0.50
N SER A 141 13.35 -0.19 -1.31
CA SER A 141 13.22 1.24 -0.98
C SER A 141 12.41 1.47 0.29
N LYS A 142 11.30 0.73 0.49
CA LYS A 142 10.50 0.80 1.73
C LYS A 142 11.28 0.31 2.94
N PHE A 143 12.06 -0.77 2.80
CA PHE A 143 12.94 -1.25 3.86
C PHE A 143 14.02 -0.24 4.25
N MET A 144 14.67 0.41 3.27
CA MET A 144 15.65 1.46 3.54
C MET A 144 15.01 2.65 4.25
N ALA A 145 13.82 3.06 3.84
CA ALA A 145 13.05 4.13 4.48
C ALA A 145 12.73 3.81 5.95
N GLU A 146 12.29 2.58 6.26
CA GLU A 146 12.08 2.14 7.65
C GLU A 146 13.37 2.26 8.49
N ARG A 147 14.51 1.85 7.93
CA ARG A 147 15.80 1.94 8.61
C ARG A 147 16.18 3.38 8.97
N ILE A 148 15.94 4.32 8.05
CA ILE A 148 16.18 5.75 8.31
C ILE A 148 15.30 6.22 9.46
N LEU A 149 14.01 5.91 9.44
CA LEU A 149 13.06 6.36 10.46
C LEU A 149 13.39 5.78 11.84
N LEU A 150 13.75 4.49 11.91
CA LEU A 150 14.17 3.88 13.18
C LEU A 150 15.49 4.47 13.70
N THR A 151 16.43 4.83 12.83
CA THR A 151 17.64 5.55 13.22
C THR A 151 17.29 6.93 13.78
N ARG A 152 16.38 7.67 13.15
CA ARG A 152 15.90 8.97 13.67
C ARG A 152 15.16 8.84 15.00
N HIS A 153 14.39 7.77 15.16
CA HIS A 153 13.76 7.46 16.45
C HIS A 153 14.80 7.32 17.57
N GLN A 154 15.87 6.56 17.31
CA GLN A 154 16.92 6.29 18.30
C GLN A 154 17.77 7.52 18.64
N HIS A 155 18.14 8.33 17.64
CA HIS A 155 19.07 9.45 17.80
C HIS A 155 18.38 10.78 18.12
N ASP A 156 17.27 11.08 17.45
CA ASP A 156 16.56 12.36 17.53
C ASP A 156 15.30 12.27 18.40
N ARG A 157 15.01 11.10 18.98
CA ARG A 157 13.78 10.81 19.75
C ARG A 157 12.50 11.08 18.96
N LEU A 158 12.56 11.01 17.61
CA LEU A 158 11.38 11.14 16.77
C LEU A 158 10.37 10.05 17.13
N SER A 159 9.16 10.42 17.51
CA SER A 159 8.08 9.46 17.73
C SER A 159 7.59 8.94 16.38
N VAL A 160 8.05 7.77 15.97
CA VAL A 160 7.68 7.13 14.70
C VAL A 160 6.99 5.80 14.92
N VAL A 161 5.98 5.50 14.10
CA VAL A 161 5.35 4.17 14.02
C VAL A 161 5.33 3.71 12.56
N LEU A 162 5.72 2.47 12.33
CA LEU A 162 5.79 1.87 11.00
C LEU A 162 4.56 0.99 10.75
N ALA A 163 3.75 1.32 9.75
CA ALA A 163 2.57 0.58 9.35
C ALA A 163 2.83 -0.21 8.06
N ARG A 164 3.05 -1.53 8.14
CA ARG A 164 3.26 -2.41 6.99
C ARG A 164 1.92 -2.89 6.45
N THR A 165 1.47 -2.28 5.37
CA THR A 165 0.17 -2.61 4.78
C THR A 165 0.24 -3.82 3.86
N SER A 166 -0.81 -4.64 3.85
CA SER A 166 -1.04 -5.66 2.82
C SER A 166 -1.47 -5.03 1.50
N ALA A 167 -1.88 -5.84 0.53
CA ALA A 167 -2.54 -5.34 -0.69
C ALA A 167 -3.91 -4.74 -0.34
N VAL A 168 -4.23 -3.56 -0.89
CA VAL A 168 -5.41 -2.79 -0.49
C VAL A 168 -6.42 -2.69 -1.62
N LEU A 169 -7.66 -3.08 -1.36
CA LEU A 169 -8.84 -2.92 -2.22
C LEU A 169 -9.70 -1.75 -1.72
N GLY A 170 -10.62 -1.31 -2.56
CA GLY A 170 -11.60 -0.26 -2.25
C GLY A 170 -11.83 0.71 -3.39
N PRO A 171 -12.73 1.68 -3.22
CA PRO A 171 -13.04 2.72 -4.22
C PRO A 171 -11.77 3.48 -4.65
N GLY A 172 -11.44 3.44 -5.94
CA GLY A 172 -10.24 4.12 -6.47
C GLY A 172 -8.94 3.31 -6.44
N ALA A 173 -8.98 2.02 -6.13
CA ALA A 173 -7.81 1.12 -6.13
C ALA A 173 -7.32 0.79 -7.55
N MET A 174 -6.81 1.78 -8.28
CA MET A 174 -6.44 1.69 -9.70
C MET A 174 -5.39 0.62 -10.01
N SER A 175 -4.54 0.25 -9.07
CA SER A 175 -3.56 -0.83 -9.23
C SER A 175 -4.20 -2.20 -9.51
N TRP A 176 -5.45 -2.39 -9.12
CA TRP A 176 -6.23 -3.60 -9.35
C TRP A 176 -7.01 -3.60 -10.66
N LEU A 177 -7.17 -2.44 -11.32
CA LEU A 177 -8.03 -2.28 -12.49
C LEU A 177 -7.71 -3.28 -13.61
N ASN A 178 -6.44 -3.52 -13.89
CA ASN A 178 -6.05 -4.46 -14.93
C ASN A 178 -6.45 -5.90 -14.61
N LEU A 179 -6.39 -6.31 -13.33
CA LEU A 179 -6.87 -7.62 -12.92
C LEU A 179 -8.40 -7.73 -13.12
N PHE A 180 -9.15 -6.75 -12.64
CA PHE A 180 -10.61 -6.72 -12.82
C PHE A 180 -11.01 -6.75 -14.30
N ARG A 181 -10.34 -5.97 -15.17
CA ARG A 181 -10.59 -5.95 -16.60
C ARG A 181 -10.29 -7.28 -17.30
N THR A 182 -9.17 -7.91 -16.96
CA THR A 182 -8.80 -9.20 -17.58
C THR A 182 -9.71 -10.33 -17.12
N VAL A 183 -10.17 -10.30 -15.86
CA VAL A 183 -11.17 -11.22 -15.35
C VAL A 183 -12.53 -10.98 -16.02
N ALA A 184 -13.01 -9.74 -16.10
CA ALA A 184 -14.27 -9.38 -16.73
C ALA A 184 -14.36 -9.84 -18.19
N LYS A 185 -13.24 -9.78 -18.93
CA LYS A 185 -13.12 -10.27 -20.31
C LYS A 185 -12.97 -11.79 -20.43
N GLY A 186 -12.93 -12.55 -19.33
CA GLY A 186 -12.65 -13.98 -19.34
C GLY A 186 -11.26 -14.33 -19.87
N GLN A 187 -10.30 -13.40 -19.80
CA GLN A 187 -8.95 -13.57 -20.33
C GLN A 187 -7.91 -13.89 -19.24
N PHE A 188 -8.29 -13.79 -17.98
CA PHE A 188 -7.38 -14.05 -16.88
C PHE A 188 -7.13 -15.56 -16.74
N ARG A 189 -5.86 -15.94 -16.73
CA ARG A 189 -5.43 -17.33 -16.51
C ARG A 189 -4.59 -17.43 -15.25
N LEU A 190 -4.97 -18.36 -14.39
CA LEU A 190 -4.12 -18.73 -13.24
C LEU A 190 -2.86 -19.45 -13.73
N ILE A 191 -1.75 -19.21 -13.07
CA ILE A 191 -0.53 -19.98 -13.21
C ILE A 191 -0.48 -20.96 -12.02
N GLY A 192 -0.45 -22.25 -12.29
CA GLY A 192 -0.59 -23.29 -11.26
C GLY A 192 -2.05 -23.49 -10.83
N ASP A 193 -2.24 -23.93 -9.59
CA ASP A 193 -3.55 -24.25 -9.02
C ASP A 193 -4.24 -23.05 -8.36
N GLY A 194 -3.51 -21.95 -8.13
CA GLY A 194 -4.01 -20.76 -7.47
C GLY A 194 -4.28 -20.92 -5.98
N GLN A 195 -3.66 -21.92 -5.34
CA GLN A 195 -3.80 -22.17 -3.90
C GLN A 195 -2.88 -21.32 -3.03
N ASN A 196 -2.01 -20.53 -3.65
CA ASN A 196 -1.19 -19.55 -2.95
C ASN A 196 -2.05 -18.45 -2.30
N TYR A 197 -1.67 -18.05 -1.08
CA TYR A 197 -2.43 -17.12 -0.28
C TYR A 197 -2.02 -15.66 -0.50
N HIS A 198 -3.02 -14.80 -0.50
CA HIS A 198 -2.89 -13.36 -0.49
C HIS A 198 -3.65 -12.76 0.68
N HIS A 199 -3.07 -11.78 1.33
CA HIS A 199 -3.77 -11.02 2.34
C HIS A 199 -4.15 -9.66 1.74
N VAL A 200 -5.43 -9.47 1.53
CA VAL A 200 -5.98 -8.20 1.02
C VAL A 200 -6.80 -7.54 2.12
N ALA A 201 -6.73 -6.22 2.19
CA ALA A 201 -7.50 -5.42 3.13
C ALA A 201 -8.40 -4.44 2.37
N ASP A 202 -9.51 -4.04 2.96
CA ASP A 202 -10.25 -2.88 2.50
C ASP A 202 -9.56 -1.58 2.94
N ILE A 203 -9.68 -0.55 2.13
CA ILE A 203 -9.11 0.77 2.41
C ILE A 203 -9.62 1.38 3.73
N LYS A 204 -10.86 1.10 4.12
CA LYS A 204 -11.41 1.58 5.41
C LYS A 204 -10.59 1.03 6.58
N ASP A 205 -10.33 -0.27 6.58
CA ASP A 205 -9.58 -0.91 7.66
C ASP A 205 -8.14 -0.40 7.71
N ILE A 206 -7.50 -0.19 6.55
CA ILE A 206 -6.15 0.39 6.49
C ILE A 206 -6.12 1.80 7.06
N VAL A 207 -7.10 2.63 6.74
CA VAL A 207 -7.20 4.00 7.26
C VAL A 207 -7.38 4.00 8.77
N GLU A 208 -8.27 3.17 9.31
CA GLU A 208 -8.44 3.03 10.77
C GLU A 208 -7.12 2.54 11.43
N GLY A 209 -6.45 1.57 10.82
CA GLY A 209 -5.15 1.10 11.31
C GLY A 209 -4.08 2.18 11.35
N LEU A 210 -4.02 3.06 10.34
CA LEU A 210 -3.10 4.21 10.31
C LEU A 210 -3.43 5.21 11.42
N ILE A 211 -4.71 5.48 11.68
CA ILE A 211 -5.16 6.38 12.76
C ILE A 211 -4.80 5.78 14.12
N LEU A 212 -4.98 4.48 14.32
CA LEU A 212 -4.55 3.78 15.53
C LEU A 212 -3.02 3.90 15.74
N CYS A 213 -2.23 3.76 14.67
CA CYS A 213 -0.78 3.99 14.73
C CYS A 213 -0.40 5.42 15.18
N ALA A 214 -1.25 6.40 14.91
CA ALA A 214 -1.04 7.77 15.36
C ALA A 214 -1.49 8.00 16.80
N SER A 215 -2.62 7.42 17.22
CA SER A 215 -3.31 7.77 18.47
C SER A 215 -2.90 6.92 19.67
N VAL A 216 -2.49 5.65 19.47
CA VAL A 216 -2.10 4.76 20.56
C VAL A 216 -0.75 5.21 21.15
N LYS A 217 -0.67 5.31 22.48
CA LYS A 217 0.53 5.74 23.21
C LYS A 217 1.41 4.54 23.55
N GLY A 218 2.71 4.80 23.73
CA GLY A 218 3.69 3.78 24.17
C GLY A 218 4.10 2.78 23.07
N ILE A 219 3.89 3.15 21.81
CA ILE A 219 4.20 2.31 20.65
C ILE A 219 5.27 2.90 19.73
N GLU A 220 5.96 3.92 20.21
CA GLU A 220 7.00 4.63 19.48
C GLU A 220 8.14 3.68 19.10
N GLY A 221 8.63 3.80 17.88
CA GLY A 221 9.69 2.94 17.32
C GLY A 221 9.21 1.55 16.90
N GLN A 222 7.91 1.24 17.05
CA GLN A 222 7.40 -0.08 16.74
C GLN A 222 6.84 -0.19 15.33
N THR A 223 6.70 -1.44 14.91
CA THR A 223 6.14 -1.82 13.61
C THR A 223 4.84 -2.58 13.81
N TYR A 224 3.86 -2.34 12.95
CA TYR A 224 2.58 -3.05 12.95
C TYR A 224 2.20 -3.45 11.53
N ILE A 225 1.59 -4.63 11.40
CA ILE A 225 1.04 -5.12 10.13
C ILE A 225 -0.44 -4.77 10.07
N LEU A 226 -0.84 -4.12 8.99
CA LEU A 226 -2.23 -3.78 8.70
C LEU A 226 -2.69 -4.60 7.47
N ALA A 227 -3.58 -5.54 7.69
CA ALA A 227 -4.13 -6.42 6.64
C ALA A 227 -5.61 -6.71 6.91
N GLY A 228 -6.28 -7.38 6.00
CA GLY A 228 -7.65 -7.84 6.21
C GLY A 228 -7.76 -8.92 7.31
N GLU A 229 -8.96 -9.36 7.62
CA GLU A 229 -9.18 -10.32 8.69
C GLU A 229 -8.54 -11.70 8.41
N GLN A 230 -8.67 -12.17 7.17
CA GLN A 230 -8.20 -13.50 6.76
C GLN A 230 -7.48 -13.44 5.41
N PRO A 231 -6.42 -14.23 5.23
CA PRO A 231 -5.84 -14.43 3.92
C PRO A 231 -6.78 -15.23 3.03
N VAL A 232 -6.75 -14.97 1.72
CA VAL A 232 -7.58 -15.66 0.71
C VAL A 232 -6.65 -16.28 -0.34
N CYS A 233 -6.97 -17.51 -0.80
CA CYS A 233 -6.21 -18.08 -1.92
C CYS A 233 -6.50 -17.31 -3.22
N LEU A 234 -5.52 -17.24 -4.11
CA LEU A 234 -5.63 -16.49 -5.36
C LEU A 234 -6.83 -16.95 -6.20
N ARG A 235 -7.08 -18.27 -6.26
CA ARG A 235 -8.24 -18.83 -6.97
C ARG A 235 -9.56 -18.27 -6.40
N GLY A 236 -9.69 -18.25 -5.07
CA GLY A 236 -10.88 -17.71 -4.38
C GLY A 236 -11.05 -16.20 -4.64
N LEU A 237 -9.97 -15.43 -4.57
CA LEU A 237 -10.00 -14.00 -4.87
C LEU A 237 -10.45 -13.73 -6.32
N VAL A 238 -9.86 -14.45 -7.29
CA VAL A 238 -10.20 -14.29 -8.71
C VAL A 238 -11.64 -14.75 -8.98
N GLN A 239 -12.11 -15.82 -8.34
CA GLN A 239 -13.51 -16.25 -8.46
C GLN A 239 -14.46 -15.19 -7.89
N THR A 240 -14.16 -14.63 -6.72
CA THR A 240 -14.96 -13.53 -6.15
C THR A 240 -15.02 -12.31 -7.08
N ILE A 241 -13.90 -11.97 -7.73
CA ILE A 241 -13.88 -10.89 -8.74
C ILE A 241 -14.74 -11.28 -9.94
N ALA A 242 -14.62 -12.52 -10.44
CA ALA A 242 -15.37 -13.00 -11.59
C ALA A 242 -16.88 -12.95 -11.37
N ASP A 243 -17.33 -13.42 -10.20
CA ASP A 243 -18.73 -13.38 -9.79
C ASP A 243 -19.25 -11.94 -9.73
N GLU A 244 -18.46 -11.04 -9.14
CA GLU A 244 -18.84 -9.63 -8.97
C GLU A 244 -18.92 -8.85 -10.29
N VAL A 245 -18.03 -9.14 -11.25
CA VAL A 245 -18.05 -8.46 -12.56
C VAL A 245 -18.93 -9.15 -13.59
N GLY A 246 -19.51 -10.32 -13.26
CA GLY A 246 -20.32 -11.11 -14.18
C GLY A 246 -19.47 -11.72 -15.31
N ALA A 247 -18.25 -12.17 -14.98
CA ALA A 247 -17.31 -12.68 -15.98
C ALA A 247 -17.77 -14.03 -16.56
N PRO A 248 -17.44 -14.32 -17.83
CA PRO A 248 -17.60 -15.67 -18.39
C PRO A 248 -16.67 -16.66 -17.68
N ARG A 249 -16.87 -17.97 -17.92
CA ARG A 249 -16.00 -19.00 -17.35
C ARG A 249 -14.53 -18.71 -17.66
N LEU A 250 -13.71 -18.71 -16.61
CA LEU A 250 -12.27 -18.47 -16.75
C LEU A 250 -11.59 -19.58 -17.56
N PRO A 251 -10.58 -19.24 -18.39
CA PRO A 251 -9.81 -20.21 -19.16
C PRO A 251 -9.05 -21.20 -18.26
N ALA A 252 -8.62 -22.32 -18.85
CA ALA A 252 -7.78 -23.30 -18.16
C ALA A 252 -6.48 -22.68 -17.64
N ASN A 253 -6.03 -23.18 -16.51
CA ASN A 253 -4.80 -22.73 -15.86
C ASN A 253 -3.56 -23.02 -16.74
N LEU A 254 -2.52 -22.20 -16.57
CA LEU A 254 -1.21 -22.43 -17.17
C LEU A 254 -0.34 -23.30 -16.22
N PRO A 255 0.54 -24.15 -16.76
CA PRO A 255 1.44 -24.94 -15.92
C PRO A 255 2.46 -24.04 -15.19
N ALA A 256 2.68 -24.28 -13.89
CA ALA A 256 3.54 -23.43 -13.07
C ALA A 256 5.05 -23.59 -13.37
N GLY A 257 5.49 -24.75 -13.90
CA GLY A 257 6.90 -25.09 -14.08
C GLY A 257 7.75 -24.04 -14.80
N PRO A 258 7.40 -23.65 -16.04
CA PRO A 258 8.16 -22.64 -16.78
C PRO A 258 8.24 -21.29 -16.08
N PHE A 259 7.14 -20.87 -15.41
CA PHE A 259 7.09 -19.62 -14.70
C PHE A 259 7.94 -19.62 -13.42
N ARG A 260 7.98 -20.74 -12.69
CA ARG A 260 8.88 -20.92 -11.53
C ARG A 260 10.34 -20.83 -11.93
N LEU A 261 10.71 -21.41 -13.07
CA LEU A 261 12.08 -21.32 -13.57
C LEU A 261 12.47 -19.88 -13.90
N TYR A 262 11.60 -19.18 -14.64
CA TYR A 262 11.80 -17.78 -14.99
C TYR A 262 11.92 -16.88 -13.74
N GLU A 263 11.06 -17.07 -12.78
CA GLU A 263 11.05 -16.31 -11.53
C GLU A 263 12.31 -16.60 -10.69
N THR A 264 12.75 -17.87 -10.61
CA THR A 264 13.99 -18.24 -9.91
C THR A 264 15.20 -17.58 -10.56
N ALA A 265 15.28 -17.58 -11.89
CA ALA A 265 16.35 -16.89 -12.63
C ALA A 265 16.33 -15.37 -12.38
N SER A 266 15.13 -14.77 -12.39
CA SER A 266 14.95 -13.34 -12.10
C SER A 266 15.41 -12.96 -10.69
N ARG A 267 15.10 -13.78 -9.67
CA ARG A 267 15.55 -13.54 -8.28
C ARG A 267 17.05 -13.66 -8.13
N ARG A 268 17.68 -14.67 -8.74
CA ARG A 268 19.15 -14.82 -8.72
C ARG A 268 19.83 -13.62 -9.36
N LEU A 269 19.33 -13.20 -10.52
CA LEU A 269 19.85 -12.01 -11.20
C LEU A 269 19.70 -10.74 -10.33
N PHE A 270 18.53 -10.56 -9.71
CA PHE A 270 18.30 -9.44 -8.81
C PHE A 270 19.25 -9.44 -7.60
N ALA A 271 19.48 -10.60 -7.00
CA ALA A 271 20.39 -10.71 -5.86
C ALA A 271 21.84 -10.31 -6.23
N CYS A 272 22.30 -10.64 -7.46
CA CYS A 272 23.65 -10.33 -7.92
C CYS A 272 23.81 -8.91 -8.47
N THR A 273 22.80 -8.38 -9.17
CA THR A 273 22.94 -7.15 -9.98
C THR A 273 21.98 -6.03 -9.57
N GLY A 274 20.95 -6.33 -8.76
CA GLY A 274 19.83 -5.43 -8.49
C GLY A 274 18.88 -5.27 -9.67
N TYR A 275 19.09 -5.99 -10.79
CA TYR A 275 18.21 -5.99 -11.97
C TYR A 275 17.22 -7.14 -11.93
N ARG A 276 15.95 -6.85 -12.19
CA ARG A 276 14.90 -7.85 -12.26
C ARG A 276 14.42 -8.06 -13.70
N LEU A 277 14.18 -9.31 -14.08
CA LEU A 277 13.64 -9.61 -15.40
C LEU A 277 12.25 -9.01 -15.59
N PRO A 278 11.90 -8.57 -16.81
CA PRO A 278 10.61 -7.95 -17.10
C PRO A 278 9.43 -8.85 -16.70
N ARG A 279 8.38 -8.28 -16.13
CA ARG A 279 7.14 -8.98 -15.71
C ARG A 279 7.32 -10.07 -14.63
N ALA A 280 8.50 -10.24 -14.05
CA ALA A 280 8.69 -11.19 -12.96
C ALA A 280 7.82 -10.84 -11.74
N ASP A 281 7.60 -9.55 -11.49
CA ASP A 281 6.69 -9.02 -10.49
C ASP A 281 5.24 -9.53 -10.66
N ARG A 282 4.78 -9.68 -11.90
CA ARG A 282 3.44 -10.22 -12.19
C ARG A 282 3.35 -11.71 -11.90
N ILE A 283 4.41 -12.47 -12.14
CA ILE A 283 4.46 -13.92 -11.85
C ILE A 283 4.35 -14.17 -10.35
N ASP A 284 4.86 -13.28 -9.56
CA ASP A 284 4.84 -13.38 -8.11
C ASP A 284 3.44 -13.40 -7.48
N LEU A 285 2.48 -12.72 -8.11
CA LEU A 285 1.07 -12.80 -7.71
C LEU A 285 0.56 -14.25 -7.75
N TYR A 286 1.06 -15.06 -8.69
CA TYR A 286 0.59 -16.42 -8.90
C TYR A 286 1.34 -17.48 -8.09
N LEU A 287 2.56 -17.20 -7.65
CA LEU A 287 3.46 -18.22 -7.11
C LEU A 287 3.90 -17.96 -5.66
N GLY A 288 3.67 -16.74 -5.15
CA GLY A 288 4.11 -16.34 -3.81
C GLY A 288 2.98 -16.37 -2.79
N ASP A 289 3.25 -16.85 -1.58
CA ASP A 289 2.37 -16.74 -0.43
C ASP A 289 2.62 -15.45 0.34
N ARG A 290 1.54 -14.76 0.73
CA ARG A 290 1.58 -13.59 1.61
C ARG A 290 0.41 -13.63 2.58
N ALA A 291 0.56 -14.41 3.64
CA ALA A 291 -0.35 -14.40 4.78
C ALA A 291 0.33 -13.70 5.96
N PHE A 292 -0.39 -12.82 6.64
CA PHE A 292 0.09 -12.05 7.78
C PHE A 292 -0.60 -12.50 9.06
N ASP A 293 0.14 -12.51 10.16
CA ASP A 293 -0.38 -12.66 11.51
C ASP A 293 -0.64 -11.27 12.10
N LEU A 294 -1.87 -10.98 12.47
CA LEU A 294 -2.30 -9.69 13.01
C LEU A 294 -2.34 -9.68 14.55
N SER A 295 -1.86 -10.71 15.20
CA SER A 295 -1.98 -10.86 16.67
C SER A 295 -1.39 -9.67 17.42
N GLN A 296 -0.25 -9.14 16.98
CA GLN A 296 0.38 -7.97 17.61
C GLN A 296 -0.45 -6.70 17.36
N SER A 297 -0.82 -6.43 16.12
CA SER A 297 -1.64 -5.27 15.76
C SER A 297 -3.01 -5.30 16.47
N SER A 298 -3.62 -6.48 16.56
CA SER A 298 -4.89 -6.65 17.30
C SER A 298 -4.75 -6.41 18.79
N ARG A 299 -3.69 -6.97 19.42
CA ARG A 299 -3.49 -6.87 20.87
C ARG A 299 -3.06 -5.48 21.32
N VAL A 300 -2.15 -4.84 20.59
CA VAL A 300 -1.51 -3.59 21.01
C VAL A 300 -2.24 -2.36 20.49
N LEU A 301 -2.58 -2.35 19.18
CA LEU A 301 -3.33 -1.23 18.58
C LEU A 301 -4.84 -1.34 18.79
N GLY A 302 -5.36 -2.53 19.10
CA GLY A 302 -6.79 -2.80 19.00
C GLY A 302 -7.27 -2.89 17.54
N TYR A 303 -6.36 -3.05 16.58
CA TYR A 303 -6.68 -3.14 15.16
C TYR A 303 -7.55 -4.36 14.87
N ARG A 304 -8.75 -4.13 14.34
CA ARG A 304 -9.70 -5.17 13.96
C ARG A 304 -10.30 -4.83 12.62
N PRO A 305 -9.82 -5.46 11.54
CA PRO A 305 -10.43 -5.28 10.23
C PRO A 305 -11.88 -5.78 10.25
N THR A 306 -12.77 -5.01 9.66
CA THR A 306 -14.23 -5.22 9.70
C THR A 306 -14.81 -5.53 8.33
N VAL A 307 -14.06 -5.26 7.26
CA VAL A 307 -14.51 -5.46 5.87
C VAL A 307 -13.89 -6.72 5.30
N GLY A 308 -14.72 -7.74 5.08
CA GLY A 308 -14.28 -9.00 4.47
C GLY A 308 -13.88 -8.83 2.99
N THR A 309 -13.07 -9.77 2.49
CA THR A 309 -12.54 -9.73 1.10
C THR A 309 -13.64 -9.61 0.05
N LYS A 310 -14.79 -10.31 0.22
CA LYS A 310 -15.90 -10.25 -0.72
C LYS A 310 -16.48 -8.83 -0.83
N GLU A 311 -16.70 -8.19 0.29
CA GLU A 311 -17.22 -6.82 0.35
C GLU A 311 -16.20 -5.81 -0.22
N ALA A 312 -14.91 -5.98 0.08
CA ALA A 312 -13.84 -5.15 -0.48
C ALA A 312 -13.78 -5.25 -2.02
N VAL A 313 -13.93 -6.47 -2.57
CA VAL A 313 -14.04 -6.71 -4.01
C VAL A 313 -15.28 -6.04 -4.58
N HIS A 314 -16.45 -6.22 -3.93
CA HIS A 314 -17.72 -5.60 -4.35
C HIS A 314 -17.58 -4.08 -4.44
N ARG A 315 -17.12 -3.42 -3.40
CA ARG A 315 -16.92 -1.97 -3.35
C ARG A 315 -15.95 -1.46 -4.42
N THR A 316 -14.89 -2.22 -4.68
CA THR A 316 -13.91 -1.91 -5.73
C THR A 316 -14.55 -2.01 -7.13
N ALA A 317 -15.25 -3.11 -7.40
CA ALA A 317 -15.93 -3.34 -8.67
C ALA A 317 -17.04 -2.31 -8.94
N ALA A 318 -17.85 -2.02 -7.92
CA ALA A 318 -18.91 -1.02 -7.99
C ALA A 318 -18.34 0.36 -8.36
N TRP A 319 -17.23 0.75 -7.73
CA TRP A 319 -16.55 1.99 -8.06
C TRP A 319 -16.05 2.00 -9.51
N PHE A 320 -15.40 0.92 -9.97
CA PHE A 320 -14.94 0.81 -11.35
C PHE A 320 -16.09 0.88 -12.37
N LYS A 321 -17.22 0.22 -12.10
CA LYS A 321 -18.42 0.27 -12.94
C LYS A 321 -19.01 1.68 -13.01
N ASN A 322 -19.12 2.35 -11.86
CA ASN A 322 -19.72 3.69 -11.77
C ASN A 322 -18.87 4.78 -12.44
N HIS A 323 -17.55 4.58 -12.52
CA HIS A 323 -16.64 5.51 -13.19
C HIS A 323 -16.27 5.10 -14.62
N GLY A 324 -16.97 4.11 -15.21
CA GLY A 324 -16.76 3.70 -16.59
C GLY A 324 -15.48 2.93 -16.86
N TYR A 325 -14.82 2.45 -15.83
CA TYR A 325 -13.59 1.64 -15.99
C TYR A 325 -13.87 0.17 -16.32
N LEU A 326 -15.07 -0.33 -15.99
CA LEU A 326 -15.58 -1.64 -16.34
C LEU A 326 -16.91 -1.46 -17.07
N GLU A 327 -17.14 -2.24 -18.13
CA GLU A 327 -18.42 -2.27 -18.83
C GLU A 327 -19.51 -2.78 -17.88
N ARG A 328 -20.69 -2.18 -17.94
CA ARG A 328 -21.85 -2.73 -17.25
C ARG A 328 -22.26 -4.01 -18.00
N ALA A 329 -22.42 -5.11 -17.28
CA ALA A 329 -22.92 -6.37 -17.86
C ALA A 329 -24.19 -6.08 -18.67
N GLY A 330 -24.16 -6.28 -20.01
CA GLY A 330 -25.32 -6.17 -20.87
C GLY A 330 -25.38 -5.01 -21.88
N LYS A 331 -24.32 -4.19 -22.04
CA LYS A 331 -24.24 -3.23 -23.16
C LYS A 331 -23.00 -3.54 -24.01
N ALA A 332 -23.21 -4.20 -25.15
CA ALA A 332 -22.23 -4.11 -26.22
C ALA A 332 -22.18 -2.64 -26.69
N ILE A 333 -20.97 -2.09 -26.76
CA ILE A 333 -20.74 -0.78 -27.34
C ILE A 333 -20.93 -0.91 -28.86
N PRO A 334 -21.61 0.08 -29.50
CA PRO A 334 -21.84 0.10 -30.94
C PRO A 334 -20.54 0.16 -31.75
#